data_75f9a2ed5443c03ac453926e9816c7c3
#
_entry.id   75f9a2ed5443c03ac453926e9816c7c3
#
_cell.length_a   1.000
_cell.length_b   1.000
_cell.length_c   1.000
_cell.angle_alpha   90.00
_cell.angle_beta   90.00
_cell.angle_gamma   90.00
#
_symmetry.space_group_name_H-M   'P 1'
#
loop_
_entity.id
_entity.type
_entity.pdbx_description
1 polymer ?
#
loop_
_entity_poly.entity_id
_entity_poly.type
_entity_poly.pdbx_seq_one_letter_code
_entity_poly.pdbx_strand_id
1 'polypeptide(L)'
;MNRIRTFLLCLVLLALAGILHHQWLQMSGSSAIATQADAAVLSNGSAQTCNGTGTWHFVNPQNGGDCEPLTVTFSCGGTIVQDTASIRQCNTNTTNYNTISTSGNCTLVAAGNNAPGKVVLSDFVCAAATPTPTPTPTPTPI
;
A
#
# COMPACT_ATOMS: atom_id res chain seq x y z
N MET A 1 67.62 19.02 -16.78
CA MET A 1 66.92 18.95 -15.44
C MET A 1 65.41 19.16 -15.49
N ASN A 2 64.79 19.64 -16.54
CA ASN A 2 63.35 19.91 -16.56
C ASN A 2 62.46 18.67 -16.81
N ARG A 3 62.93 17.67 -17.51
CA ARG A 3 62.09 16.49 -17.86
C ARG A 3 61.75 15.61 -16.68
N ILE A 4 62.62 15.49 -15.67
CA ILE A 4 62.38 14.69 -14.47
C ILE A 4 61.33 15.34 -13.59
N ARG A 5 61.31 16.67 -13.45
CA ARG A 5 60.30 17.42 -12.68
C ARG A 5 58.91 17.29 -13.28
N THR A 6 58.80 17.31 -14.62
CA THR A 6 57.50 17.13 -15.29
C THR A 6 56.94 15.73 -15.10
N PHE A 7 57.81 14.70 -15.13
CA PHE A 7 57.37 13.30 -14.91
C PHE A 7 56.90 13.08 -13.47
N LEU A 8 57.60 13.64 -12.47
CA LEU A 8 57.18 13.56 -11.09
C LEU A 8 55.84 14.24 -10.83
N LEU A 9 55.60 15.39 -11.46
CA LEU A 9 54.35 16.13 -11.33
C LEU A 9 53.17 15.37 -11.92
N CYS A 10 53.34 14.71 -13.07
CA CYS A 10 52.29 13.88 -13.68
C CYS A 10 51.96 12.65 -12.84
N LEU A 11 52.94 11.99 -12.18
CA LEU A 11 52.70 10.85 -11.31
C LEU A 11 51.93 11.24 -10.05
N VAL A 12 52.21 12.39 -9.44
CA VAL A 12 51.49 12.90 -8.29
C VAL A 12 50.05 13.26 -8.63
N LEU A 13 49.81 13.86 -9.79
CA LEU A 13 48.45 14.21 -10.25
C LEU A 13 47.61 12.97 -10.55
N LEU A 14 48.21 11.92 -11.14
CA LEU A 14 47.51 10.64 -11.36
C LEU A 14 47.16 9.91 -10.04
N ALA A 15 48.05 9.96 -9.04
CA ALA A 15 47.80 9.40 -7.74
C ALA A 15 46.67 10.14 -7.00
N LEU A 16 46.63 11.47 -7.07
CA LEU A 16 45.58 12.28 -6.48
C LEU A 16 44.20 12.07 -7.15
N ALA A 17 44.19 11.92 -8.49
CA ALA A 17 42.96 11.60 -9.23
C ALA A 17 42.42 10.23 -8.86
N GLY A 18 43.27 9.23 -8.63
CA GLY A 18 42.88 7.90 -8.19
C GLY A 18 42.28 7.90 -6.78
N ILE A 19 42.84 8.69 -5.86
CA ILE A 19 42.30 8.81 -4.48
C ILE A 19 40.94 9.49 -4.47
N LEU A 20 40.75 10.56 -5.26
CA LEU A 20 39.46 11.23 -5.39
C LEU A 20 38.40 10.31 -6.01
N HIS A 21 38.76 9.47 -6.99
CA HIS A 21 37.84 8.54 -7.62
C HIS A 21 37.42 7.42 -6.65
N HIS A 22 38.33 6.97 -5.78
CA HIS A 22 38.01 5.97 -4.76
C HIS A 22 37.09 6.51 -3.66
N GLN A 23 37.20 7.79 -3.31
CA GLN A 23 36.31 8.40 -2.32
C GLN A 23 34.89 8.61 -2.86
N TRP A 24 34.73 8.89 -4.16
CA TRP A 24 33.41 8.99 -4.78
C TRP A 24 32.66 7.67 -4.84
N LEU A 25 33.35 6.56 -5.02
CA LEU A 25 32.76 5.21 -5.00
C LEU A 25 32.34 4.74 -3.58
N GLN A 26 32.94 5.31 -2.55
CA GLN A 26 32.57 4.98 -1.17
C GLN A 26 31.40 5.83 -0.62
N MET A 27 31.13 7.00 -1.19
CA MET A 27 29.98 7.82 -0.82
C MET A 27 28.66 7.34 -1.44
N SER A 28 28.69 6.43 -2.41
CA SER A 28 27.49 5.85 -3.03
C SER A 28 26.94 4.61 -2.33
N GLY A 29 27.49 4.23 -1.18
CA GLY A 29 27.20 2.96 -0.50
C GLY A 29 26.54 3.05 0.88
N SER A 30 26.20 4.22 1.36
CA SER A 30 25.31 4.36 2.54
C SER A 30 23.93 4.80 2.11
N SER A 31 23.26 3.99 1.31
CA SER A 31 21.83 3.86 1.50
C SER A 31 21.68 3.31 2.93
N ALA A 32 21.46 4.20 3.89
CA ALA A 32 20.75 3.79 5.09
C ALA A 32 19.55 3.01 4.54
N ILE A 33 19.55 1.70 4.74
CA ILE A 33 18.34 0.89 4.68
C ILE A 33 17.55 1.55 5.82
N ALA A 34 16.72 2.55 5.47
CA ALA A 34 15.62 2.92 6.31
C ALA A 34 14.93 1.58 6.52
N THR A 35 15.01 1.04 7.73
CA THR A 35 14.17 -0.07 8.15
C THR A 35 12.78 0.44 7.84
N GLN A 36 12.23 -0.02 6.72
CA GLN A 36 10.87 0.26 6.32
C GLN A 36 10.07 -0.22 7.52
N ALA A 37 9.50 0.73 8.26
CA ALA A 37 8.60 0.39 9.36
C ALA A 37 7.65 -0.65 8.78
N ASP A 38 7.51 -1.79 9.45
CA ASP A 38 6.72 -2.90 8.95
C ASP A 38 5.36 -2.37 8.50
N ALA A 39 5.16 -2.35 7.20
CA ALA A 39 3.94 -1.81 6.58
C ALA A 39 2.73 -2.52 7.20
N ALA A 40 1.74 -1.76 7.63
CA ALA A 40 0.55 -2.34 8.23
C ALA A 40 -0.20 -3.17 7.19
N VAL A 41 -0.44 -4.43 7.50
CA VAL A 41 -1.19 -5.36 6.67
C VAL A 41 -2.44 -5.87 7.40
N LEU A 42 -3.43 -6.27 6.61
CA LEU A 42 -4.68 -6.84 7.13
C LEU A 42 -4.39 -8.10 7.97
N SER A 43 -4.80 -8.06 9.24
CA SER A 43 -4.57 -9.14 10.19
C SER A 43 -5.79 -10.07 10.37
N ASN A 44 -6.98 -9.65 9.93
CA ASN A 44 -8.22 -10.42 10.00
C ASN A 44 -9.17 -10.06 8.84
N GLY A 45 -10.21 -10.87 8.62
CA GLY A 45 -11.28 -10.59 7.67
C GLY A 45 -10.89 -10.80 6.20
N SER A 46 -9.67 -11.28 5.88
CA SER A 46 -9.35 -11.75 4.54
C SER A 46 -10.30 -12.89 4.15
N ALA A 47 -10.70 -12.92 2.86
CA ALA A 47 -11.73 -13.79 2.31
C ALA A 47 -13.17 -13.53 2.80
N GLN A 48 -13.44 -12.45 3.56
CA GLN A 48 -14.80 -12.01 3.82
C GLN A 48 -15.49 -11.62 2.52
N THR A 49 -16.68 -12.19 2.27
CA THR A 49 -17.40 -12.00 1.00
C THR A 49 -18.74 -11.32 1.23
N CYS A 50 -19.13 -10.44 0.30
CA CYS A 50 -20.48 -9.89 0.21
C CYS A 50 -21.03 -10.11 -1.18
N ASN A 51 -22.24 -10.65 -1.27
CA ASN A 51 -23.02 -10.70 -2.51
C ASN A 51 -24.19 -9.70 -2.41
N GLY A 52 -23.92 -8.48 -2.82
CA GLY A 52 -24.83 -7.34 -2.69
C GLY A 52 -24.08 -6.05 -2.42
N THR A 53 -24.57 -5.24 -1.48
CA THR A 53 -23.87 -4.02 -1.06
C THR A 53 -23.10 -4.30 0.23
N GLY A 54 -21.78 -4.28 0.15
CA GLY A 54 -20.88 -4.42 1.29
C GLY A 54 -20.45 -3.06 1.83
N THR A 55 -20.44 -2.88 3.15
CA THR A 55 -19.85 -1.73 3.83
C THR A 55 -18.75 -2.23 4.75
N TRP A 56 -17.54 -1.70 4.58
CA TRP A 56 -16.33 -2.20 5.21
C TRP A 56 -15.68 -1.09 6.02
N HIS A 57 -15.44 -1.31 7.30
CA HIS A 57 -14.77 -0.36 8.19
C HIS A 57 -13.48 -0.95 8.75
N PHE A 58 -12.39 -0.18 8.62
CA PHE A 58 -11.05 -0.60 9.03
C PHE A 58 -10.47 0.30 10.10
N VAL A 59 -9.58 -0.26 10.91
CA VAL A 59 -8.83 0.44 11.94
C VAL A 59 -7.39 -0.07 11.93
N ASN A 60 -6.42 0.83 12.12
CA ASN A 60 -5.05 0.48 12.51
C ASN A 60 -4.85 0.87 13.97
N PRO A 61 -4.90 -0.06 14.94
CA PRO A 61 -4.79 0.24 16.36
C PRO A 61 -3.36 0.48 16.86
N GLN A 62 -2.36 0.43 15.98
CA GLN A 62 -0.93 0.55 16.33
C GLN A 62 -0.17 1.34 15.26
N ASN A 63 -0.74 2.46 14.82
CA ASN A 63 -0.19 3.27 13.72
C ASN A 63 1.13 3.98 14.02
N GLY A 64 1.63 3.94 15.26
CA GLY A 64 2.87 4.63 15.68
C GLY A 64 2.85 6.15 15.56
N GLY A 65 1.68 6.77 15.36
CA GLY A 65 1.52 8.20 15.09
C GLY A 65 1.49 8.55 13.60
N ASP A 66 1.69 7.57 12.71
CA ASP A 66 1.65 7.78 11.28
C ASP A 66 0.21 7.69 10.76
N CYS A 67 -0.25 8.79 10.20
CA CYS A 67 -1.60 8.93 9.68
C CYS A 67 -1.58 8.76 8.15
N GLU A 68 -1.60 7.51 7.70
CA GLU A 68 -1.56 7.16 6.29
C GLU A 68 -2.93 6.65 5.81
N PRO A 69 -3.40 7.02 4.60
CA PRO A 69 -4.59 6.42 4.02
C PRO A 69 -4.39 4.92 3.79
N LEU A 70 -5.49 4.17 3.71
CA LEU A 70 -5.48 2.73 3.56
C LEU A 70 -5.83 2.33 2.13
N THR A 71 -4.98 1.52 1.49
CA THR A 71 -5.31 0.85 0.25
C THR A 71 -5.98 -0.48 0.56
N VAL A 72 -7.17 -0.70 0.01
CA VAL A 72 -7.95 -1.93 0.17
C VAL A 72 -8.15 -2.59 -1.19
N THR A 73 -7.94 -3.89 -1.25
CA THR A 73 -8.07 -4.69 -2.46
C THR A 73 -9.21 -5.67 -2.32
N PHE A 74 -10.11 -5.65 -3.27
CA PHE A 74 -11.23 -6.58 -3.41
C PHE A 74 -11.11 -7.42 -4.68
N SER A 75 -11.68 -8.61 -4.68
CA SER A 75 -12.00 -9.38 -5.88
C SER A 75 -13.52 -9.33 -6.09
N CYS A 76 -13.97 -8.58 -7.08
CA CYS A 76 -15.39 -8.40 -7.39
C CYS A 76 -15.72 -9.08 -8.72
N GLY A 77 -16.52 -10.16 -8.66
CA GLY A 77 -16.85 -10.94 -9.87
C GLY A 77 -15.62 -11.49 -10.60
N GLY A 78 -14.54 -11.78 -9.85
CA GLY A 78 -13.26 -12.26 -10.42
C GLY A 78 -12.31 -11.16 -10.90
N THR A 79 -12.71 -9.89 -10.84
CA THR A 79 -11.85 -8.75 -11.18
C THR A 79 -11.28 -8.14 -9.90
N ILE A 80 -9.98 -7.84 -9.91
CA ILE A 80 -9.32 -7.14 -8.80
C ILE A 80 -9.63 -5.64 -8.89
N VAL A 81 -10.16 -5.10 -7.81
CA VAL A 81 -10.49 -3.68 -7.63
C VAL A 81 -9.73 -3.17 -6.42
N GLN A 82 -9.09 -2.02 -6.55
CA GLN A 82 -8.46 -1.32 -5.43
C GLN A 82 -9.22 -0.04 -5.13
N ASP A 83 -9.38 0.25 -3.84
CA ASP A 83 -9.99 1.48 -3.33
C ASP A 83 -9.13 2.05 -2.21
N THR A 84 -9.30 3.32 -1.91
CA THR A 84 -8.58 4.03 -0.86
C THR A 84 -9.52 4.52 0.21
N ALA A 85 -9.39 3.98 1.42
CA ALA A 85 -10.08 4.50 2.59
C ALA A 85 -9.32 5.72 3.12
N SER A 86 -9.95 6.88 3.06
CA SER A 86 -9.43 8.10 3.67
C SER A 86 -9.52 8.04 5.19
N ILE A 87 -8.70 8.84 5.87
CA ILE A 87 -8.65 8.89 7.32
C ILE A 87 -9.88 9.62 7.85
N ARG A 88 -10.62 8.99 8.74
CA ARG A 88 -11.70 9.60 9.51
C ARG A 88 -11.17 10.26 10.78
N GLN A 89 -10.29 9.56 11.49
CA GLN A 89 -9.67 10.02 12.73
C GLN A 89 -8.32 9.37 12.90
N CYS A 90 -7.31 10.14 13.29
CA CYS A 90 -5.97 9.64 13.60
C CYS A 90 -5.44 10.28 14.88
N ASN A 91 -4.76 9.48 15.68
CA ASN A 91 -4.01 9.90 16.86
C ASN A 91 -2.68 9.11 16.93
N THR A 92 -1.92 9.29 18.00
CA THR A 92 -0.59 8.69 18.19
C THR A 92 -0.58 7.14 18.19
N ASN A 93 -1.74 6.51 18.39
CA ASN A 93 -1.82 5.04 18.50
C ASN A 93 -2.80 4.40 17.54
N THR A 94 -3.77 5.15 17.01
CA THR A 94 -4.87 4.56 16.25
C THR A 94 -5.26 5.44 15.07
N THR A 95 -5.43 4.81 13.91
CA THR A 95 -6.08 5.40 12.74
C THR A 95 -7.42 4.69 12.50
N ASN A 96 -8.51 5.46 12.47
CA ASN A 96 -9.81 5.01 12.01
C ASN A 96 -10.01 5.50 10.57
N TYR A 97 -10.47 4.63 9.70
CA TYR A 97 -10.71 4.95 8.29
C TYR A 97 -12.20 5.20 8.02
N ASN A 98 -12.49 5.98 7.01
CA ASN A 98 -13.83 6.05 6.47
C ASN A 98 -14.22 4.70 5.85
N THR A 99 -15.51 4.40 5.86
CA THR A 99 -16.02 3.15 5.27
C THR A 99 -15.83 3.13 3.76
N ILE A 100 -15.53 1.95 3.25
CA ILE A 100 -15.57 1.64 1.81
C ILE A 100 -16.88 0.90 1.53
N SER A 101 -17.50 1.20 0.40
CA SER A 101 -18.69 0.51 -0.07
C SER A 101 -18.37 -0.26 -1.36
N THR A 102 -18.79 -1.52 -1.41
CA THR A 102 -18.70 -2.36 -2.61
C THR A 102 -20.09 -2.79 -3.08
N SER A 103 -20.22 -3.15 -4.35
CA SER A 103 -21.45 -3.69 -4.91
C SER A 103 -21.18 -4.96 -5.71
N GLY A 104 -22.14 -5.89 -5.71
CA GLY A 104 -22.01 -7.18 -6.37
C GLY A 104 -21.30 -8.21 -5.50
N ASN A 105 -20.79 -9.27 -6.12
CA ASN A 105 -20.07 -10.34 -5.41
C ASN A 105 -18.62 -9.95 -5.21
N CYS A 106 -18.32 -9.35 -4.08
CA CYS A 106 -16.97 -8.87 -3.73
C CYS A 106 -16.40 -9.62 -2.52
N THR A 107 -15.15 -10.01 -2.62
CA THR A 107 -14.37 -10.64 -1.55
C THR A 107 -13.21 -9.72 -1.16
N LEU A 108 -13.03 -9.46 0.12
CA LEU A 108 -11.86 -8.74 0.64
C LEU A 108 -10.61 -9.60 0.49
N VAL A 109 -9.63 -9.10 -0.24
CA VAL A 109 -8.36 -9.79 -0.50
C VAL A 109 -7.26 -9.29 0.42
N ALA A 110 -7.07 -7.98 0.47
CA ALA A 110 -6.01 -7.36 1.26
C ALA A 110 -6.39 -5.93 1.68
N ALA A 111 -5.77 -5.44 2.74
CA ALA A 111 -5.74 -4.04 3.09
C ALA A 111 -4.38 -3.70 3.72
N GLY A 112 -3.84 -2.52 3.43
CA GLY A 112 -2.55 -2.11 3.98
C GLY A 112 -2.17 -0.68 3.65
N ASN A 113 -1.17 -0.16 4.37
CA ASN A 113 -0.51 1.12 4.13
C ASN A 113 0.94 1.07 4.64
N ASN A 114 1.66 2.20 4.55
CA ASN A 114 3.06 2.27 4.98
C ASN A 114 3.24 2.63 6.46
N ALA A 115 2.16 2.91 7.20
CA ALA A 115 2.25 3.13 8.65
C ALA A 115 2.56 1.82 9.38
N PRO A 116 3.22 1.87 10.53
CA PRO A 116 3.44 0.68 11.36
C PRO A 116 2.13 0.10 11.90
N GLY A 117 2.19 -1.15 12.37
CA GLY A 117 1.09 -1.82 13.05
C GLY A 117 0.35 -2.85 12.21
N LYS A 118 -0.95 -2.98 12.45
CA LYS A 118 -1.82 -3.96 11.80
C LYS A 118 -3.14 -3.32 11.41
N VAL A 119 -3.59 -3.59 10.20
CA VAL A 119 -4.95 -3.24 9.79
C VAL A 119 -5.92 -4.30 10.25
N VAL A 120 -7.02 -3.88 10.83
CA VAL A 120 -8.11 -4.74 11.33
C VAL A 120 -9.40 -4.35 10.61
N LEU A 121 -10.12 -5.33 10.07
CA LEU A 121 -11.50 -5.16 9.68
C LEU A 121 -12.32 -5.11 10.99
N SER A 122 -12.77 -3.92 11.38
CA SER A 122 -13.43 -3.68 12.68
C SER A 122 -14.93 -3.83 12.60
N ASP A 123 -15.53 -3.56 11.43
CA ASP A 123 -16.95 -3.73 11.18
C ASP A 123 -17.21 -4.07 9.72
N PHE A 124 -18.22 -4.89 9.48
CA PHE A 124 -18.62 -5.34 8.16
C PHE A 124 -20.13 -5.57 8.11
N VAL A 125 -20.77 -4.92 7.15
CA VAL A 125 -22.20 -5.12 6.87
C VAL A 125 -22.36 -5.53 5.41
N CYS A 126 -23.15 -6.58 5.18
CA CYS A 126 -23.51 -7.02 3.84
C CYS A 126 -25.03 -7.01 3.66
N ALA A 127 -25.54 -6.11 2.83
CA ALA A 127 -26.92 -6.14 2.38
C ALA A 127 -27.02 -7.01 1.12
N ALA A 128 -27.80 -8.08 1.19
CA ALA A 128 -27.99 -8.99 0.06
C ALA A 128 -28.60 -8.25 -1.15
N ALA A 129 -28.22 -8.68 -2.35
CA ALA A 129 -28.83 -8.17 -3.59
C ALA A 129 -30.33 -8.46 -3.59
N THR A 130 -31.13 -7.44 -3.84
CA THR A 130 -32.57 -7.64 -4.05
C THR A 130 -32.79 -8.46 -5.32
N PRO A 131 -33.56 -9.56 -5.28
CA PRO A 131 -33.78 -10.37 -6.47
C PRO A 131 -34.47 -9.50 -7.54
N THR A 132 -33.94 -9.50 -8.74
CA THR A 132 -34.59 -8.87 -9.89
C THR A 132 -35.92 -9.59 -10.14
N PRO A 133 -37.07 -8.88 -10.24
CA PRO A 133 -38.33 -9.52 -10.52
C PRO A 133 -38.26 -10.27 -11.85
N THR A 134 -38.62 -11.55 -11.80
CA THR A 134 -38.72 -12.38 -13.01
C THR A 134 -39.79 -11.78 -13.93
N PRO A 135 -39.49 -11.53 -15.22
CA PRO A 135 -40.50 -10.99 -16.12
C PRO A 135 -41.72 -11.94 -16.17
N THR A 136 -42.89 -11.39 -15.91
CA THR A 136 -44.14 -12.10 -16.03
C THR A 136 -44.32 -12.53 -17.51
N PRO A 137 -44.58 -13.80 -17.79
CA PRO A 137 -44.78 -14.23 -19.18
C PRO A 137 -45.94 -13.45 -19.80
N THR A 138 -45.68 -12.81 -20.94
CA THR A 138 -46.73 -12.13 -21.72
C THR A 138 -47.71 -13.20 -22.24
N PRO A 139 -49.05 -13.05 -22.00
CA PRO A 139 -50.00 -13.99 -22.49
C PRO A 139 -49.94 -14.07 -24.05
N THR A 140 -49.80 -15.27 -24.56
CA THR A 140 -49.83 -15.52 -26.01
C THR A 140 -51.25 -15.22 -26.50
N PRO A 141 -51.45 -14.38 -27.51
CA PRO A 141 -52.78 -14.17 -28.09
C PRO A 141 -53.24 -15.46 -28.74
N ILE A 142 -54.53 -15.84 -28.49
CA ILE A 142 -55.22 -16.97 -29.07
C ILE A 142 -55.75 -16.58 -30.45
#